data_f56a3d5a7735fe35f26927b6733653ad
#
_entry.id   f56a3d5a7735fe35f26927b6733653ad
#
_cell.length_a   1.000
_cell.length_b   1.000
_cell.length_c   1.000
_cell.angle_alpha   90.00
_cell.angle_beta   90.00
_cell.angle_gamma   90.00
#
_symmetry.space_group_name_H-M   'P 1'
#
loop_
_entity.id
_entity.type
_entity.pdbx_description
1 polymer ?
#
loop_
_entity_poly.entity_id
_entity_poly.type
_entity_poly.pdbx_seq_one_letter_code
_entity_poly.pdbx_strand_id
1 'polypeptide(L)'
;PKRFMRLLELYSKQQATDASIRSFKSETLLPWKEKLSETQTVYGVRTKADIKERIEILEQELSQNLITNSERSFLLKLMRLQSNLKEAAKCMLSLSQVGGTFGQAIENFETRVGLLSEHIDTKKVKFQVIYGLTTLEYYDGFVFGFQFERRNYPPIAQGGRYDSLCTKISKRGKSIAAIGSMLRMDFLRKT
;
A
#
# COMPACT_ATOMS: atom_id res chain seq x y z
N PRO A 1 -6.31 4.43 -3.19
CA PRO A 1 -5.55 5.63 -3.52
C PRO A 1 -6.14 6.88 -2.88
N LYS A 2 -7.45 7.16 -3.02
CA LYS A 2 -8.09 8.38 -2.45
C LYS A 2 -7.91 8.47 -0.92
N ARG A 3 -8.05 7.35 -0.19
CA ARG A 3 -7.87 7.31 1.27
C ARG A 3 -6.42 7.60 1.66
N PHE A 4 -5.45 6.99 0.98
CA PHE A 4 -4.02 7.25 1.22
C PHE A 4 -3.65 8.70 0.92
N MET A 5 -4.08 9.24 -0.22
CA MET A 5 -3.85 10.64 -0.59
C MET A 5 -4.47 11.60 0.43
N ARG A 6 -5.69 11.30 0.89
CA ARG A 6 -6.35 12.09 1.94
C ARG A 6 -5.60 12.03 3.27
N LEU A 7 -5.11 10.85 3.67
CA LEU A 7 -4.28 10.71 4.87
C LEU A 7 -2.98 11.49 4.73
N LEU A 8 -2.30 11.38 3.59
CA LEU A 8 -1.08 12.13 3.31
C LEU A 8 -1.31 13.65 3.37
N GLU A 9 -2.43 14.15 2.86
CA GLU A 9 -2.83 15.56 2.97
C GLU A 9 -3.13 15.97 4.41
N LEU A 10 -3.86 15.13 5.15
CA LEU A 10 -4.14 15.38 6.56
C LEU A 10 -2.86 15.45 7.39
N TYR A 11 -1.99 14.45 7.26
CA TYR A 11 -0.70 14.43 7.98
C TYR A 11 0.22 15.59 7.61
N SER A 12 0.06 16.19 6.43
CA SER A 12 0.88 17.31 5.98
C SER A 12 0.32 18.69 6.32
N LYS A 13 -1.00 18.85 6.35
CA LYS A 13 -1.64 20.09 6.82
C LYS A 13 -1.44 20.30 8.33
N GLN A 14 -1.09 19.23 9.02
CA GLN A 14 -0.95 19.19 10.46
C GLN A 14 0.33 19.80 11.03
N GLN A 15 1.32 20.16 10.21
CA GLN A 15 2.50 20.87 10.71
C GLN A 15 2.17 22.28 11.24
N ALA A 16 1.01 22.85 10.90
CA ALA A 16 0.60 24.15 11.40
C ALA A 16 -0.01 24.14 12.81
N THR A 17 -0.33 22.96 13.38
CA THR A 17 -1.08 22.88 14.64
C THR A 17 -0.73 21.64 15.47
N ASP A 18 0.55 21.33 15.65
CA ASP A 18 1.03 20.15 16.41
C ASP A 18 0.41 20.05 17.83
N ALA A 19 0.19 21.20 18.49
CA ALA A 19 -0.42 21.24 19.83
C ALA A 19 -1.91 20.87 19.80
N SER A 20 -2.68 21.39 18.83
CA SER A 20 -4.13 21.15 18.75
C SER A 20 -4.48 19.72 18.31
N ILE A 21 -3.59 19.04 17.60
CA ILE A 21 -3.79 17.66 17.16
C ILE A 21 -3.42 16.67 18.26
N ARG A 22 -2.35 16.93 19.01
CA ARG A 22 -2.04 16.14 20.20
C ARG A 22 -3.16 16.22 21.22
N SER A 23 -3.77 17.41 21.44
CA SER A 23 -4.92 17.55 22.32
C SER A 23 -6.15 16.81 21.78
N PHE A 24 -6.52 16.99 20.51
CA PHE A 24 -7.64 16.30 19.90
C PHE A 24 -7.49 14.76 19.91
N LYS A 25 -6.29 14.26 19.69
CA LYS A 25 -6.00 12.82 19.70
C LYS A 25 -6.02 12.24 21.12
N SER A 26 -5.48 12.96 22.12
CA SER A 26 -5.55 12.54 23.52
C SER A 26 -6.98 12.57 24.03
N GLU A 27 -7.74 13.62 23.73
CA GLU A 27 -9.16 13.74 24.07
C GLU A 27 -10.04 12.64 23.43
N THR A 28 -9.64 12.12 22.26
CA THR A 28 -10.42 11.06 21.57
C THR A 28 -10.09 9.66 22.10
N LEU A 29 -8.89 9.42 22.62
CA LEU A 29 -8.46 8.10 23.11
C LEU A 29 -8.72 7.90 24.60
N LEU A 30 -8.60 8.97 25.42
CA LEU A 30 -8.87 8.92 26.86
C LEU A 30 -10.25 8.33 27.21
N PRO A 31 -11.38 8.74 26.59
CA PRO A 31 -12.70 8.18 26.88
C PRO A 31 -12.80 6.68 26.60
N TRP A 32 -12.05 6.15 25.64
CA TRP A 32 -12.03 4.71 25.34
C TRP A 32 -11.24 3.90 26.36
N LYS A 33 -10.14 4.44 26.91
CA LYS A 33 -9.37 3.81 27.99
C LYS A 33 -10.19 3.68 29.26
N GLU A 34 -10.92 4.74 29.65
CA GLU A 34 -11.80 4.73 30.81
C GLU A 34 -12.94 3.75 30.63
N LYS A 35 -13.63 3.78 29.49
CA LYS A 35 -14.72 2.84 29.16
C LYS A 35 -14.28 1.39 29.14
N LEU A 36 -13.03 1.08 28.69
CA LEU A 36 -12.50 -0.27 28.70
C LEU A 36 -12.23 -0.79 30.12
N SER A 37 -11.89 0.08 31.09
CA SER A 37 -11.72 -0.29 32.49
C SER A 37 -13.05 -0.62 33.17
N GLU A 38 -14.13 0.07 32.80
CA GLU A 38 -15.44 -0.04 33.43
C GLU A 38 -16.32 -1.18 32.87
N THR A 39 -16.14 -1.59 31.61
CA THR A 39 -17.02 -2.58 30.98
C THR A 39 -16.45 -4.01 31.01
N GLN A 40 -17.26 -4.96 31.50
CA GLN A 40 -17.00 -6.39 31.34
C GLN A 40 -17.42 -6.93 29.98
N THR A 41 -17.99 -6.11 29.11
CA THR A 41 -18.63 -6.54 27.86
C THR A 41 -17.61 -6.65 26.72
N VAL A 42 -17.67 -7.77 26.00
CA VAL A 42 -16.93 -8.00 24.75
C VAL A 42 -17.72 -7.35 23.60
N TYR A 43 -17.05 -6.49 22.81
CA TYR A 43 -17.68 -5.86 21.64
C TYR A 43 -17.38 -6.67 20.38
N GLY A 44 -18.34 -7.42 19.89
CA GLY A 44 -18.23 -8.24 18.69
C GLY A 44 -17.23 -9.40 18.84
N VAL A 45 -16.38 -9.59 17.83
CA VAL A 45 -15.38 -10.69 17.78
C VAL A 45 -14.04 -10.34 18.46
N ARG A 46 -13.86 -9.11 18.95
CA ARG A 46 -12.60 -8.65 19.54
C ARG A 46 -12.61 -8.76 21.05
N THR A 47 -11.54 -9.32 21.60
CA THR A 47 -11.35 -9.39 23.05
C THR A 47 -10.93 -8.03 23.62
N LYS A 48 -11.05 -7.83 24.93
CA LYS A 48 -10.51 -6.64 25.62
C LYS A 48 -9.00 -6.49 25.40
N ALA A 49 -8.27 -7.61 25.35
CA ALA A 49 -6.84 -7.61 25.09
C ALA A 49 -6.53 -7.04 23.69
N ASP A 50 -7.25 -7.48 22.65
CA ASP A 50 -7.08 -6.97 21.28
C ASP A 50 -7.36 -5.47 21.17
N ILE A 51 -8.37 -4.99 21.92
CA ILE A 51 -8.71 -3.57 21.92
C ILE A 51 -7.64 -2.75 22.65
N LYS A 52 -7.14 -3.24 23.76
CA LYS A 52 -6.06 -2.60 24.54
C LYS A 52 -4.78 -2.53 23.72
N GLU A 53 -4.36 -3.62 23.11
CA GLU A 53 -3.21 -3.66 22.20
C GLU A 53 -3.36 -2.64 21.04
N ARG A 54 -4.55 -2.54 20.46
CA ARG A 54 -4.81 -1.56 19.41
C ARG A 54 -4.71 -0.11 19.89
N ILE A 55 -5.16 0.18 21.12
CA ILE A 55 -5.02 1.51 21.72
C ILE A 55 -3.54 1.83 21.97
N GLU A 56 -2.76 0.88 22.48
CA GLU A 56 -1.32 1.06 22.71
C GLU A 56 -0.57 1.32 21.39
N ILE A 57 -0.90 0.59 20.33
CA ILE A 57 -0.35 0.83 18.99
C ILE A 57 -0.72 2.25 18.50
N LEU A 58 -1.97 2.66 18.66
CA LEU A 58 -2.41 4.00 18.26
C LEU A 58 -1.69 5.11 19.06
N GLU A 59 -1.43 4.90 20.34
CA GLU A 59 -0.65 5.85 21.15
C GLU A 59 0.80 5.97 20.70
N GLN A 60 1.43 4.83 20.36
CA GLN A 60 2.77 4.83 19.77
C GLN A 60 2.80 5.55 18.43
N GLU A 61 1.82 5.29 17.55
CA GLU A 61 1.67 6.00 16.27
C GLU A 61 1.50 7.51 16.48
N LEU A 62 0.82 7.93 17.56
CA LEU A 62 0.62 9.34 17.90
C LEU A 62 1.88 10.04 18.41
N SER A 63 2.78 9.28 19.03
CA SER A 63 4.06 9.79 19.54
C SER A 63 5.15 9.87 18.47
N GLN A 64 4.95 9.23 17.32
CA GLN A 64 5.90 9.25 16.21
C GLN A 64 5.91 10.62 15.51
N ASN A 65 7.07 10.98 14.98
CA ASN A 65 7.24 12.20 14.22
C ASN A 65 6.34 12.21 12.98
N LEU A 66 5.71 13.33 12.73
CA LEU A 66 4.95 13.55 11.50
C LEU A 66 5.87 13.49 10.28
N ILE A 67 5.31 13.09 9.14
CA ILE A 67 6.01 13.09 7.85
C ILE A 67 6.48 14.51 7.54
N THR A 68 7.75 14.68 7.26
CA THR A 68 8.34 15.95 6.86
C THR A 68 7.79 16.43 5.51
N ASN A 69 7.89 17.72 5.23
CA ASN A 69 7.49 18.26 3.92
C ASN A 69 8.28 17.65 2.76
N SER A 70 9.54 17.28 2.99
CA SER A 70 10.38 16.59 2.02
C SER A 70 9.87 15.19 1.72
N GLU A 71 9.61 14.39 2.74
CA GLU A 71 9.05 13.04 2.62
C GLU A 71 7.67 13.05 1.97
N ARG A 72 6.82 14.01 2.34
CA ARG A 72 5.53 14.22 1.69
C ARG A 72 5.67 14.50 0.20
N SER A 73 6.58 15.44 -0.15
CA SER A 73 6.83 15.79 -1.55
C SER A 73 7.33 14.58 -2.34
N PHE A 74 8.24 13.81 -1.76
CA PHE A 74 8.73 12.57 -2.33
C PHE A 74 7.58 11.56 -2.57
N LEU A 75 6.78 11.28 -1.56
CA LEU A 75 5.66 10.33 -1.66
C LEU A 75 4.64 10.77 -2.72
N LEU A 76 4.32 12.06 -2.80
CA LEU A 76 3.41 12.59 -3.82
C LEU A 76 3.96 12.43 -5.22
N LYS A 77 5.26 12.69 -5.43
CA LYS A 77 5.93 12.48 -6.72
C LYS A 77 5.94 11.00 -7.10
N LEU A 78 6.29 10.13 -6.14
CA LEU A 78 6.29 8.68 -6.35
C LEU A 78 4.89 8.17 -6.73
N MET A 79 3.84 8.58 -6.02
CA MET A 79 2.46 8.17 -6.31
C MET A 79 1.95 8.63 -7.68
N ARG A 80 2.46 9.75 -8.19
CA ARG A 80 2.10 10.29 -9.51
C ARG A 80 2.95 9.72 -10.64
N LEU A 81 3.98 8.93 -10.30
CA LEU A 81 4.91 8.41 -11.29
C LEU A 81 4.20 7.46 -12.25
N GLN A 82 4.31 7.78 -13.53
CA GLN A 82 3.83 6.97 -14.65
C GLN A 82 4.90 6.98 -15.74
N SER A 83 5.21 5.80 -16.28
CA SER A 83 6.17 5.62 -17.36
C SER A 83 5.87 4.34 -18.13
N ASN A 84 6.70 3.99 -19.11
CA ASN A 84 6.77 2.62 -19.55
C ASN A 84 7.59 1.78 -18.55
N LEU A 85 7.40 0.46 -18.59
CA LEU A 85 8.04 -0.44 -17.62
C LEU A 85 9.58 -0.40 -17.73
N LYS A 86 10.13 -0.20 -18.93
CA LYS A 86 11.57 -0.14 -19.16
C LYS A 86 12.25 1.04 -18.45
N GLU A 87 11.58 2.20 -18.45
CA GLU A 87 12.11 3.44 -17.86
C GLU A 87 11.73 3.62 -16.38
N ALA A 88 10.85 2.77 -15.86
CA ALA A 88 10.27 2.95 -14.53
C ALA A 88 11.30 2.99 -13.40
N ALA A 89 12.30 2.11 -13.42
CA ALA A 89 13.36 2.08 -12.42
C ALA A 89 14.18 3.37 -12.43
N LYS A 90 14.57 3.85 -13.60
CA LYS A 90 15.29 5.12 -13.77
C LYS A 90 14.49 6.30 -13.25
N CYS A 91 13.18 6.32 -13.53
CA CYS A 91 12.27 7.34 -13.01
C CYS A 91 12.18 7.30 -11.48
N MET A 92 12.11 6.11 -10.88
CA MET A 92 12.10 5.97 -9.41
C MET A 92 13.43 6.41 -8.78
N LEU A 93 14.56 6.05 -9.37
CA LEU A 93 15.89 6.46 -8.91
C LEU A 93 16.06 7.98 -8.93
N SER A 94 15.50 8.67 -9.94
CA SER A 94 15.57 10.13 -10.02
C SER A 94 14.76 10.88 -8.95
N LEU A 95 13.83 10.20 -8.27
CA LEU A 95 12.99 10.81 -7.23
C LEU A 95 13.63 10.79 -5.85
N SER A 96 14.57 9.90 -5.58
CA SER A 96 15.10 9.67 -4.24
C SER A 96 16.61 9.85 -4.18
N GLN A 97 17.10 10.30 -3.01
CA GLN A 97 18.48 10.01 -2.60
C GLN A 97 18.51 8.53 -2.23
N VAL A 98 19.04 7.72 -3.14
CA VAL A 98 18.92 6.26 -3.09
C VAL A 98 19.67 5.69 -1.90
N GLY A 99 18.96 4.99 -1.02
CA GLY A 99 19.54 4.26 0.10
C GLY A 99 18.48 3.42 0.83
N GLY A 100 18.94 2.44 1.58
CA GLY A 100 18.09 1.61 2.43
C GLY A 100 17.09 0.73 1.68
N THR A 101 15.94 0.51 2.31
CA THR A 101 14.87 -0.40 1.83
C THR A 101 14.31 -0.03 0.46
N PHE A 102 14.27 1.27 0.14
CA PHE A 102 13.76 1.73 -1.15
C PHE A 102 14.71 1.40 -2.30
N GLY A 103 16.03 1.54 -2.08
CA GLY A 103 17.04 1.12 -3.06
C GLY A 103 16.94 -0.37 -3.38
N GLN A 104 16.85 -1.21 -2.36
CA GLN A 104 16.68 -2.66 -2.54
C GLN A 104 15.38 -3.00 -3.29
N ALA A 105 14.30 -2.28 -3.05
CA ALA A 105 13.05 -2.47 -3.76
C ALA A 105 13.19 -2.14 -5.27
N ILE A 106 13.96 -1.11 -5.62
CA ILE A 106 14.24 -0.76 -7.02
C ILE A 106 15.10 -1.83 -7.68
N GLU A 107 16.17 -2.32 -7.05
CA GLU A 107 17.01 -3.41 -7.58
C GLU A 107 16.20 -4.68 -7.87
N ASN A 108 15.33 -5.06 -6.94
CA ASN A 108 14.40 -6.18 -7.12
C ASN A 108 13.42 -5.93 -8.27
N PHE A 109 12.99 -4.69 -8.45
CA PHE A 109 12.13 -4.30 -9.56
C PHE A 109 12.88 -4.38 -10.90
N GLU A 110 14.12 -3.87 -11.00
CA GLU A 110 14.96 -3.95 -12.19
C GLU A 110 15.24 -5.39 -12.60
N THR A 111 15.57 -6.25 -11.65
CA THR A 111 15.76 -7.69 -11.90
C THR A 111 14.50 -8.30 -12.54
N ARG A 112 13.33 -7.97 -12.01
CA ARG A 112 12.05 -8.44 -12.55
C ARG A 112 11.78 -7.90 -13.95
N VAL A 113 12.06 -6.62 -14.19
CA VAL A 113 11.92 -6.02 -15.53
C VAL A 113 12.87 -6.67 -16.53
N GLY A 114 14.08 -7.00 -16.13
CA GLY A 114 15.06 -7.75 -16.94
C GLY A 114 14.46 -9.09 -17.39
N LEU A 115 13.98 -9.91 -16.46
CA LEU A 115 13.35 -11.20 -16.77
C LEU A 115 12.10 -11.06 -17.67
N LEU A 116 11.28 -10.04 -17.43
CA LEU A 116 10.10 -9.80 -18.27
C LEU A 116 10.48 -9.37 -19.68
N SER A 117 11.58 -8.64 -19.86
CA SER A 117 12.03 -8.15 -21.17
C SER A 117 12.41 -9.26 -22.15
N GLU A 118 12.69 -10.48 -21.65
CA GLU A 118 12.94 -11.66 -22.46
C GLU A 118 11.67 -12.19 -23.14
N HIS A 119 10.50 -11.85 -22.60
CA HIS A 119 9.23 -12.41 -23.03
C HIS A 119 8.25 -11.38 -23.60
N ILE A 120 8.36 -10.12 -23.20
CA ILE A 120 7.45 -9.05 -23.60
C ILE A 120 8.20 -7.75 -23.93
N ASP A 121 7.61 -6.94 -24.80
CA ASP A 121 8.14 -5.60 -25.08
C ASP A 121 7.80 -4.64 -23.93
N THR A 122 8.74 -4.48 -23.00
CA THR A 122 8.59 -3.64 -21.81
C THR A 122 8.37 -2.15 -22.09
N LYS A 123 8.65 -1.69 -23.32
CA LYS A 123 8.33 -0.31 -23.76
C LYS A 123 6.83 -0.10 -23.94
N LYS A 124 6.08 -1.16 -24.29
CA LYS A 124 4.62 -1.12 -24.45
C LYS A 124 3.85 -1.32 -23.16
N VAL A 125 4.51 -1.78 -22.09
CA VAL A 125 3.89 -2.00 -20.78
C VAL A 125 3.88 -0.69 -20.01
N LYS A 126 2.71 -0.23 -19.58
CA LYS A 126 2.56 0.95 -18.73
C LYS A 126 2.89 0.60 -17.27
N PHE A 127 3.69 1.42 -16.63
CA PHE A 127 3.98 1.35 -15.21
C PHE A 127 3.33 2.53 -14.47
N GLN A 128 2.66 2.23 -13.36
CA GLN A 128 2.03 3.21 -12.49
C GLN A 128 2.17 2.73 -11.04
N VAL A 129 2.82 3.51 -10.19
CA VAL A 129 2.96 3.17 -8.77
C VAL A 129 1.60 3.02 -8.10
N ILE A 130 0.64 3.89 -8.44
CA ILE A 130 -0.70 3.88 -7.85
C ILE A 130 -1.52 2.64 -8.22
N TYR A 131 -1.18 1.93 -9.29
CA TYR A 131 -1.93 0.76 -9.73
C TYR A 131 -1.96 -0.35 -8.66
N GLY A 132 -0.85 -0.58 -7.97
CA GLY A 132 -0.74 -1.56 -6.90
C GLY A 132 -1.61 -1.28 -5.67
N LEU A 133 -2.07 -0.03 -5.50
CA LEU A 133 -2.86 0.40 -4.35
C LEU A 133 -4.38 0.34 -4.59
N THR A 134 -4.81 -0.15 -5.75
CA THR A 134 -6.18 0.11 -6.21
C THR A 134 -7.19 -0.99 -5.91
N THR A 135 -6.80 -2.25 -5.71
CA THR A 135 -7.78 -3.32 -5.85
C THR A 135 -7.92 -4.27 -4.66
N LEU A 136 -6.87 -4.89 -4.22
CA LEU A 136 -6.96 -5.92 -3.18
C LEU A 136 -5.86 -5.70 -2.13
N GLU A 137 -6.26 -5.54 -0.89
CA GLU A 137 -5.38 -5.20 0.23
C GLU A 137 -4.39 -6.33 0.60
N TYR A 138 -4.59 -7.54 0.08
CA TYR A 138 -3.75 -8.70 0.38
C TYR A 138 -2.52 -8.84 -0.52
N TYR A 139 -2.41 -8.04 -1.59
CA TYR A 139 -1.19 -8.04 -2.40
C TYR A 139 -0.04 -7.36 -1.66
N ASP A 140 1.07 -8.06 -1.52
CA ASP A 140 2.29 -7.60 -0.85
C ASP A 140 3.51 -7.52 -1.78
N GLY A 141 3.30 -7.74 -3.07
CA GLY A 141 4.31 -7.65 -4.11
C GLY A 141 3.85 -6.85 -5.32
N PHE A 142 4.32 -7.24 -6.50
CA PHE A 142 3.89 -6.59 -7.73
C PHE A 142 2.44 -6.94 -8.07
N VAL A 143 1.77 -6.00 -8.72
CA VAL A 143 0.42 -6.14 -9.23
C VAL A 143 0.43 -5.83 -10.73
N PHE A 144 -0.34 -6.55 -11.50
CA PHE A 144 -0.46 -6.37 -12.95
C PHE A 144 -1.91 -6.45 -13.43
N GLY A 145 -2.15 -5.88 -14.60
CA GLY A 145 -3.44 -5.98 -15.26
C GLY A 145 -3.32 -5.83 -16.77
N PHE A 146 -4.22 -6.49 -17.47
CA PHE A 146 -4.39 -6.38 -18.92
C PHE A 146 -5.71 -5.68 -19.18
N GLN A 147 -5.66 -4.60 -19.93
CA GLN A 147 -6.84 -3.81 -20.28
C GLN A 147 -6.97 -3.70 -21.80
N PHE A 148 -8.21 -3.63 -22.28
CA PHE A 148 -8.45 -3.15 -23.64
C PHE A 148 -8.06 -1.67 -23.76
N GLU A 149 -7.71 -1.22 -24.94
CA GLU A 149 -7.42 0.20 -25.20
C GLU A 149 -8.61 1.12 -24.93
N ARG A 150 -9.83 0.56 -24.98
CA ARG A 150 -11.06 1.30 -24.67
C ARG A 150 -11.16 1.55 -23.15
N ARG A 151 -11.08 2.83 -22.78
CA ARG A 151 -10.97 3.30 -21.38
C ARG A 151 -12.10 2.90 -20.43
N ASN A 152 -13.25 2.45 -20.92
CA ASN A 152 -14.45 2.21 -20.11
C ASN A 152 -14.66 0.73 -19.72
N TYR A 153 -13.72 -0.14 -20.05
CA TYR A 153 -13.81 -1.55 -19.68
C TYR A 153 -12.93 -1.86 -18.47
N PRO A 154 -13.40 -2.69 -17.53
CA PRO A 154 -12.55 -3.20 -16.46
C PRO A 154 -11.43 -4.07 -17.05
N PRO A 155 -10.34 -4.30 -16.28
CA PRO A 155 -9.26 -5.17 -16.74
C PRO A 155 -9.77 -6.55 -17.15
N ILE A 156 -9.31 -7.06 -18.28
CA ILE A 156 -9.60 -8.43 -18.75
C ILE A 156 -9.00 -9.46 -17.81
N ALA A 157 -7.77 -9.19 -17.40
CA ALA A 157 -7.06 -9.98 -16.41
C ALA A 157 -6.36 -9.04 -15.44
N GLN A 158 -6.30 -9.45 -14.19
CA GLN A 158 -5.52 -8.77 -13.16
C GLN A 158 -5.03 -9.77 -12.14
N GLY A 159 -3.87 -9.50 -11.57
CA GLY A 159 -3.26 -10.39 -10.60
C GLY A 159 -2.13 -9.71 -9.85
N GLY A 160 -1.51 -10.46 -8.94
CA GLY A 160 -0.40 -9.99 -8.15
C GLY A 160 0.18 -11.04 -7.24
N ARG A 161 1.19 -10.67 -6.49
CA ARG A 161 1.89 -11.50 -5.51
C ARG A 161 1.30 -11.26 -4.11
N TYR A 162 1.10 -12.36 -3.35
CA TYR A 162 0.45 -12.32 -2.03
C TYR A 162 1.01 -13.37 -1.05
N ASP A 163 2.34 -13.37 -0.89
CA ASP A 163 3.08 -14.32 -0.05
C ASP A 163 2.61 -14.31 1.41
N SER A 164 2.39 -13.13 1.98
CA SER A 164 1.97 -12.95 3.37
C SER A 164 0.62 -13.59 3.67
N LEU A 165 -0.33 -13.51 2.73
CA LEU A 165 -1.64 -14.15 2.87
C LEU A 165 -1.49 -15.67 2.97
N CYS A 166 -0.76 -16.27 2.04
CA CYS A 166 -0.53 -17.73 2.01
C CYS A 166 0.25 -18.21 3.23
N THR A 167 1.25 -17.45 3.67
CA THR A 167 2.04 -17.75 4.86
C THR A 167 1.17 -17.76 6.12
N LYS A 168 0.29 -16.78 6.29
CA LYS A 168 -0.65 -16.69 7.42
C LYS A 168 -1.65 -17.83 7.44
N ILE A 169 -2.23 -18.19 6.29
CA ILE A 169 -3.23 -19.26 6.19
C ILE A 169 -2.60 -20.63 6.43
N SER A 170 -1.39 -20.86 5.95
CA SER A 170 -0.72 -22.17 6.04
C SER A 170 -0.39 -22.61 7.47
N LYS A 171 -0.36 -21.69 8.43
CA LYS A 171 0.01 -21.94 9.85
C LYS A 171 1.36 -22.67 10.05
N ARG A 172 2.16 -22.82 8.98
CA ARG A 172 3.41 -23.59 9.00
C ARG A 172 4.65 -22.76 9.37
N GLY A 173 4.49 -21.44 9.59
CA GLY A 173 5.59 -20.53 9.95
C GLY A 173 6.64 -20.33 8.84
N LYS A 174 6.49 -20.98 7.70
CA LYS A 174 7.39 -20.82 6.53
C LYS A 174 6.77 -19.87 5.52
N SER A 175 7.60 -18.99 4.96
CA SER A 175 7.19 -18.12 3.85
C SER A 175 6.81 -18.97 2.63
N ILE A 176 5.65 -18.71 2.07
CA ILE A 176 5.12 -19.37 0.89
C ILE A 176 4.98 -18.33 -0.22
N ALA A 177 5.76 -18.51 -1.29
CA ALA A 177 5.64 -17.66 -2.46
C ALA A 177 4.32 -17.95 -3.17
N ALA A 178 3.52 -16.92 -3.40
CA ALA A 178 2.22 -17.04 -4.04
C ALA A 178 1.97 -15.92 -5.04
N ILE A 179 1.57 -16.30 -6.25
CA ILE A 179 1.14 -15.40 -7.30
C ILE A 179 -0.14 -15.96 -7.92
N GLY A 180 -1.08 -15.08 -8.23
CA GLY A 180 -2.31 -15.50 -8.88
C GLY A 180 -2.92 -14.40 -9.72
N SER A 181 -3.81 -14.80 -10.61
CA SER A 181 -4.53 -13.89 -11.47
C SER A 181 -5.97 -14.33 -11.68
N MET A 182 -6.83 -13.35 -11.94
CA MET A 182 -8.21 -13.54 -12.35
C MET A 182 -8.33 -13.15 -13.82
N LEU A 183 -9.03 -13.98 -14.59
CA LEU A 183 -9.34 -13.75 -15.99
C LEU A 183 -10.86 -13.60 -16.15
N ARG A 184 -11.30 -12.54 -16.83
CA ARG A 184 -12.72 -12.29 -17.11
C ARG A 184 -13.11 -12.85 -18.46
N MET A 185 -13.61 -14.09 -18.47
CA MET A 185 -13.98 -14.82 -19.69
C MET A 185 -15.12 -14.18 -20.46
N ASP A 186 -16.04 -13.49 -19.78
CA ASP A 186 -17.15 -12.77 -20.37
C ASP A 186 -16.72 -11.64 -21.33
N PHE A 187 -15.57 -11.02 -21.08
CA PHE A 187 -15.01 -10.00 -21.98
C PHE A 187 -14.27 -10.60 -23.17
N LEU A 188 -13.65 -11.78 -23.01
CA LEU A 188 -12.94 -12.43 -24.10
C LEU A 188 -13.89 -13.01 -25.17
N ARG A 189 -15.16 -13.27 -24.81
CA ARG A 189 -16.16 -13.82 -25.75
C ARG A 189 -16.83 -12.75 -26.61
N LYS A 190 -16.65 -11.47 -26.32
CA LYS A 190 -17.26 -10.33 -27.03
C LYS A 190 -16.33 -9.68 -28.07
N THR A 191 -15.16 -10.24 -28.28
CA THR A 191 -14.20 -9.89 -29.33
C THR A 191 -14.29 -10.90 -30.45
#